data_0faa7fd8fb7afdc54eec9cc5ace7a1cd
#
_entry.id   0faa7fd8fb7afdc54eec9cc5ace7a1cd
#
_cell.length_a   1.000
_cell.length_b   1.000
_cell.length_c   1.000
_cell.angle_alpha   90.00
_cell.angle_beta   90.00
_cell.angle_gamma   90.00
#
_symmetry.space_group_name_H-M   'P 1'
#
loop_
_entity.id
_entity.type
_entity.pdbx_description
1 polymer ?
#
loop_
_entity_poly.entity_id
_entity_poly.type
_entity_poly.pdbx_seq_one_letter_code
_entity_poly.pdbx_strand_id
1 'polypeptide(L)' 'MNLYMIEYYDTELDMTDYTTVVANNEIDAMKYFIRSTHGTKIVVECNRLGGVKES' A
#
# COMPACT_ATOMS: atom_id res chain seq x y z
N MET A 1 1.94 -10.42 11.11
CA MET A 1 1.63 -9.44 10.05
C MET A 1 2.37 -8.13 10.28
N ASN A 2 2.54 -7.35 9.23
CA ASN A 2 3.25 -6.07 9.30
C ASN A 2 2.38 -4.96 8.73
N LEU A 3 2.61 -3.75 9.21
CA LEU A 3 1.98 -2.55 8.69
C LEU A 3 2.90 -1.92 7.65
N TYR A 4 2.37 -1.64 6.48
CA TYR A 4 3.10 -0.99 5.38
C TYR A 4 2.46 0.33 5.03
N MET A 5 3.29 1.33 4.74
CA MET A 5 2.85 2.59 4.16
C MET A 5 3.13 2.54 2.66
N ILE A 6 2.11 2.82 1.87
CA ILE A 6 2.24 2.86 0.41
C ILE A 6 2.04 4.30 -0.03
N GLU A 7 3.07 4.84 -0.69
CA GLU A 7 2.98 6.08 -1.43
C GLU A 7 2.55 5.75 -2.86
N TYR A 8 1.53 6.42 -3.34
CA TYR A 8 1.00 6.14 -4.67
C TYR A 8 0.66 7.41 -5.43
N TYR A 9 0.69 7.30 -6.76
CA TYR A 9 0.21 8.34 -7.65
C TYR A 9 -1.20 8.00 -8.10
N ASP A 10 -2.14 8.90 -7.86
CA ASP A 10 -3.52 8.76 -8.29
C ASP A 10 -3.67 9.36 -9.68
N THR A 11 -3.93 8.50 -10.67
CA THR A 11 -4.03 8.93 -12.07
C THR A 11 -5.29 9.73 -12.37
N GLU A 12 -6.32 9.59 -11.55
CA GLU A 12 -7.57 10.35 -11.73
C GLU A 12 -7.46 11.77 -11.16
N LEU A 13 -6.79 11.91 -10.03
CA LEU A 13 -6.62 13.20 -9.36
C LEU A 13 -5.32 13.91 -9.74
N ASP A 14 -4.42 13.22 -10.44
CA ASP A 14 -3.10 13.71 -10.84
C ASP A 14 -2.30 14.23 -9.63
N MET A 15 -2.23 13.41 -8.57
CA MET A 15 -1.52 13.75 -7.35
C MET A 15 -1.03 12.50 -6.63
N THR A 16 -0.03 12.66 -5.76
CA THR A 16 0.44 11.59 -4.89
C THR A 16 -0.27 11.64 -3.53
N ASP A 17 -0.43 10.47 -2.94
CA ASP A 17 -1.03 10.32 -1.61
C ASP A 17 -0.45 9.09 -0.92
N TYR A 18 -0.87 8.83 0.30
CA TYR A 18 -0.38 7.74 1.13
C TYR A 18 -1.54 6.95 1.69
N THR A 19 -1.32 5.64 1.84
CA THR A 19 -2.25 4.78 2.56
C THR A 19 -1.47 3.74 3.37
N THR A 20 -2.14 3.06 4.30
CA THR A 20 -1.54 1.98 5.06
C THR A 20 -2.25 0.67 4.76
N VAL A 21 -1.47 -0.41 4.74
CA VAL A 21 -1.96 -1.77 4.47
C VAL A 21 -1.32 -2.73 5.45
N VAL A 22 -2.10 -3.65 5.99
CA VAL A 22 -1.59 -4.75 6.82
C VAL A 22 -1.43 -5.98 5.92
N ALA A 23 -0.22 -6.55 5.89
CA ALA A 23 0.09 -7.71 5.07
C ALA A 23 1.26 -8.50 5.67
N ASN A 24 1.52 -9.68 5.14
CA ASN A 24 2.62 -10.53 5.60
C ASN A 24 3.98 -10.02 5.14
N ASN A 25 4.02 -9.41 3.96
CA ASN A 25 5.25 -8.87 3.37
C ASN A 25 4.92 -7.73 2.41
N GLU A 26 5.96 -7.09 1.90
CA GLU A 26 5.84 -5.93 1.01
C GLU A 26 5.13 -6.28 -0.30
N ILE A 27 5.44 -7.42 -0.87
CA ILE A 27 4.83 -7.85 -2.14
C ILE A 27 3.33 -8.04 -1.97
N ASP A 28 2.91 -8.68 -0.89
CA ASP A 28 1.48 -8.89 -0.60
C ASP A 28 0.76 -7.58 -0.35
N ALA A 29 1.41 -6.62 0.33
CA ALA A 29 0.86 -5.30 0.55
C ALA A 29 0.59 -4.58 -0.77
N MET A 30 1.55 -4.60 -1.69
CA MET A 30 1.41 -3.97 -3.00
C MET A 30 0.35 -4.65 -3.85
N LYS A 31 0.31 -5.99 -3.85
CA LYS A 31 -0.72 -6.75 -4.58
C LYS A 31 -2.12 -6.42 -4.09
N TYR A 32 -2.30 -6.38 -2.78
CA TYR A 32 -3.57 -6.03 -2.18
C TYR A 32 -4.01 -4.63 -2.60
N PHE A 33 -3.10 -3.67 -2.53
CA PHE A 33 -3.37 -2.29 -2.89
C PHE A 33 -3.76 -2.16 -4.37
N ILE A 34 -2.98 -2.75 -5.27
CA ILE A 34 -3.25 -2.70 -6.71
C ILE A 34 -4.61 -3.31 -7.03
N ARG A 35 -4.92 -4.45 -6.43
CA ARG A 35 -6.20 -5.13 -6.64
C ARG A 35 -7.38 -4.31 -6.12
N SER A 36 -7.26 -3.69 -4.94
CA SER A 36 -8.34 -2.91 -4.35
C SER A 36 -8.60 -1.59 -5.06
N THR A 37 -7.63 -1.08 -5.81
CA THR A 37 -7.77 0.18 -6.55
C THR A 37 -8.05 -0.04 -8.04
N HIS A 38 -8.19 -1.29 -8.48
CA HIS A 38 -8.49 -1.64 -9.87
C HIS A 38 -7.50 -1.06 -10.88
N GLY A 39 -6.25 -0.89 -10.46
CA GLY A 39 -5.19 -0.38 -11.34
C GLY A 39 -5.25 1.12 -11.62
N THR A 40 -6.08 1.88 -10.90
CA THR A 40 -6.20 3.33 -11.08
C THR A 40 -5.07 4.10 -10.40
N LYS A 41 -4.27 3.42 -9.57
CA LYS A 41 -3.20 4.03 -8.80
C LYS A 41 -1.88 3.33 -9.07
N ILE A 42 -0.79 4.10 -9.06
CA ILE A 42 0.56 3.59 -9.33
C ILE A 42 1.36 3.66 -8.04
N VAL A 43 1.87 2.52 -7.58
CA VAL A 43 2.72 2.47 -6.39
C VAL A 43 4.06 3.14 -6.70
N VAL A 44 4.40 4.15 -5.91
CA VAL A 44 5.67 4.86 -5.99
C VAL A 44 6.67 4.26 -5.01
N GLU A 45 6.23 4.01 -3.78
CA GLU A 45 7.07 3.46 -2.73
C GLU A 45 6.24 2.67 -1.74
N CYS A 46 6.84 1.63 -1.15
CA CYS A 46 6.21 0.82 -0.11
C CYS A 46 7.23 0.61 1.02
N ASN A 47 6.90 1.05 2.23
CA ASN A 47 7.79 0.97 3.38
C ASN A 47 7.10 0.24 4.54
N ARG A 48 7.84 -0.67 5.18
CA ARG A 48 7.38 -1.32 6.40
C ARG A 48 7.46 -0.32 7.56
N LEU A 49 6.34 -0.11 8.23
CA LEU A 49 6.25 0.76 9.42
C LEU A 49 6.49 -0.01 10.72
N GLY A 50 6.11 -1.27 10.77
CA GLY A 50 6.29 -2.08 11.96
C GLY A 50 5.49 -3.36 11.93
N GLY A 51 5.65 -4.17 12.99
CA GLY A 51 4.85 -5.37 13.19
C GLY A 51 3.48 -5.05 13.78
N VAL A 52 2.47 -5.81 13.40
CA VAL A 52 1.12 -5.73 13.96
C VAL A 52 0.93 -6.92 14.89
N LYS A 53 0.58 -6.63 16.15
CA LYS A 53 0.28 -7.70 17.10
C LYS A 53 -1.07 -8.32 16.76
N GLU A 54 -1.06 -9.64 16.61
CA GLU A 54 -2.29 -10.40 16.55
C GLU A 54 -2.74 -10.66 18.00
N SER A 55 -3.94 -10.28 18.30
CA SER A 55 -4.55 -10.57 19.60
C SER A 55 -5.35 -11.86 19.55
#